data_75d257d41699507f9f2dc0b688f42d7f
#
_entry.id   75d257d41699507f9f2dc0b688f42d7f
#
_cell.length_a   1.000
_cell.length_b   1.000
_cell.length_c   1.000
_cell.angle_alpha   90.00
_cell.angle_beta   90.00
_cell.angle_gamma   90.00
#
_symmetry.space_group_name_H-M   'P 1'
#
loop_
_entity.id
_entity.type
_entity.pdbx_description
1 polymer ?
#
loop_
_entity_poly.entity_id
_entity_poly.type
_entity_poly.pdbx_seq_one_letter_code
_entity_poly.pdbx_strand_id
1 'polypeptide(L)'
;AILANLPPAAAIRVTSQLKDDDLRRILDILPDHISKEIQILMAHPADTAGRLMDPKAQSFREKSTVGQALTLMREAGQGIGTELFLVDDEGRLTARALLQDVAIADSRMKLSRLSRPLTATVQPITPQQEVAELFESREVANLPVTDLDGRLIGVIPETALLHAAQQDATADMQTMVGASRDERALSSPFFAVRKRMPWLQINLLTAFMAAAVVGFFESTIAQFTALAVLLPVVAGQSGNAGAQALAVTMRGLALREITARQWMAVTFKEGQVGLYNGIAIAITCSLGVYFWSGSYGLVLVISSSMILAM
;
A
#
# COMPACT_ATOMS: atom_id res chain seq x y z
N ALA A 1 15.73 -1.53 24.27
CA ALA A 1 15.52 -0.08 24.54
C ALA A 1 14.76 0.64 23.39
N ILE A 2 15.14 0.46 22.11
CA ILE A 2 14.50 1.18 20.98
C ILE A 2 13.02 0.78 20.81
N LEU A 3 12.71 -0.52 20.76
CA LEU A 3 11.33 -1.01 20.60
C LEU A 3 10.38 -0.59 21.73
N ALA A 4 10.92 -0.40 22.94
CA ALA A 4 10.13 0.02 24.08
C ALA A 4 9.62 1.47 24.00
N ASN A 5 10.25 2.29 23.16
CA ASN A 5 9.91 3.71 22.97
C ASN A 5 9.20 3.99 21.65
N LEU A 6 8.96 2.96 20.83
CA LEU A 6 8.23 3.10 19.56
C LEU A 6 6.72 3.08 19.82
N PRO A 7 5.95 3.84 19.01
CA PRO A 7 4.49 3.65 18.95
C PRO A 7 4.15 2.19 18.62
N PRO A 8 3.04 1.63 19.13
CA PRO A 8 2.68 0.21 18.94
C PRO A 8 2.69 -0.22 17.48
N ALA A 9 2.14 0.58 16.58
CA ALA A 9 2.14 0.31 15.15
C ALA A 9 3.56 0.25 14.54
N ALA A 10 4.51 1.05 15.05
CA ALA A 10 5.90 1.00 14.61
C ALA A 10 6.64 -0.21 15.18
N ALA A 11 6.36 -0.58 16.44
CA ALA A 11 6.93 -1.76 17.08
C ALA A 11 6.50 -3.04 16.33
N ILE A 12 5.21 -3.15 15.95
CA ILE A 12 4.69 -4.26 15.15
C ILE A 12 5.37 -4.34 13.79
N ARG A 13 5.56 -3.22 13.10
CA ARG A 13 6.25 -3.21 11.81
C ARG A 13 7.65 -3.81 11.89
N VAL A 14 8.37 -3.53 12.97
CA VAL A 14 9.70 -4.10 13.19
C VAL A 14 9.60 -5.58 13.55
N THR A 15 8.71 -5.93 14.46
CA THR A 15 8.58 -7.31 14.98
C THR A 15 7.99 -8.28 13.96
N SER A 16 7.05 -7.83 13.10
CA SER A 16 6.50 -8.67 12.02
C SER A 16 7.51 -9.07 10.94
N GLN A 17 8.70 -8.46 10.95
CA GLN A 17 9.78 -8.75 10.00
C GLN A 17 10.81 -9.75 10.54
N LEU A 18 10.69 -10.10 11.81
CA LEU A 18 11.60 -11.03 12.47
C LEU A 18 11.17 -12.48 12.22
N LYS A 19 12.13 -13.40 12.27
CA LYS A 19 11.82 -14.83 12.34
C LYS A 19 11.23 -15.16 13.70
N ASP A 20 10.42 -16.20 13.76
CA ASP A 20 9.70 -16.59 14.99
C ASP A 20 10.63 -16.76 16.20
N ASP A 21 11.84 -17.30 15.99
CA ASP A 21 12.82 -17.48 17.07
C ASP A 21 13.40 -16.15 17.57
N ASP A 22 13.67 -15.22 16.67
CA ASP A 22 14.17 -13.88 17.03
C ASP A 22 13.08 -13.04 17.66
N LEU A 23 11.84 -13.16 17.18
CA LEU A 23 10.68 -12.53 17.76
C LEU A 23 10.47 -12.97 19.22
N ARG A 24 10.49 -14.27 19.50
CA ARG A 24 10.36 -14.79 20.87
C ARG A 24 11.43 -14.24 21.78
N ARG A 25 12.71 -14.26 21.38
CA ARG A 25 13.81 -13.70 22.16
C ARG A 25 13.63 -12.21 22.46
N ILE A 26 13.12 -11.45 21.51
CA ILE A 26 12.90 -10.02 21.70
C ILE A 26 11.71 -9.78 22.63
N LEU A 27 10.63 -10.54 22.50
CA LEU A 27 9.47 -10.45 23.39
C LEU A 27 9.83 -10.79 24.85
N ASP A 28 10.76 -11.73 25.07
CA ASP A 28 11.23 -12.12 26.39
C ASP A 28 12.11 -11.03 27.07
N ILE A 29 12.76 -10.17 26.27
CA ILE A 29 13.62 -9.09 26.76
C ILE A 29 12.85 -7.78 26.97
N LEU A 30 11.69 -7.64 26.34
CA LEU A 30 10.85 -6.45 26.44
C LEU A 30 10.10 -6.41 27.78
N PRO A 31 9.77 -5.20 28.30
CA PRO A 31 8.87 -5.08 29.44
C PRO A 31 7.54 -5.80 29.18
N ASP A 32 7.00 -6.47 30.20
CA ASP A 32 5.81 -7.32 30.09
C ASP A 32 4.62 -6.63 29.42
N HIS A 33 4.40 -5.35 29.72
CA HIS A 33 3.28 -4.59 29.16
C HIS A 33 3.43 -4.39 27.65
N ILE A 34 4.65 -4.14 27.13
CA ILE A 34 4.93 -3.95 25.71
C ILE A 34 4.87 -5.28 24.98
N SER A 35 5.42 -6.34 25.58
CA SER A 35 5.36 -7.69 25.02
C SER A 35 3.91 -8.14 24.83
N LYS A 36 3.05 -7.92 25.84
CA LYS A 36 1.61 -8.22 25.74
C LYS A 36 0.90 -7.40 24.65
N GLU A 37 1.18 -6.10 24.55
CA GLU A 37 0.61 -5.25 23.50
C GLU A 37 0.96 -5.77 22.10
N ILE A 38 2.23 -6.07 21.85
CA ILE A 38 2.68 -6.61 20.58
C ILE A 38 1.99 -7.96 20.29
N GLN A 39 1.86 -8.83 21.28
CA GLN A 39 1.19 -10.12 21.13
C GLN A 39 -0.31 -9.96 20.80
N ILE A 40 -1.03 -9.06 21.48
CA ILE A 40 -2.43 -8.76 21.21
C ILE A 40 -2.60 -8.33 19.75
N LEU A 41 -1.78 -7.39 19.30
CA LEU A 41 -1.87 -6.87 17.94
C LEU A 41 -1.44 -7.90 16.90
N MET A 42 -0.45 -8.74 17.19
CA MET A 42 -0.01 -9.82 16.31
C MET A 42 -1.00 -10.99 16.22
N ALA A 43 -1.92 -11.12 17.17
CA ALA A 43 -3.00 -12.11 17.09
C ALA A 43 -4.03 -11.79 15.98
N HIS A 44 -4.08 -10.55 15.50
CA HIS A 44 -4.95 -10.15 14.40
C HIS A 44 -4.26 -10.34 13.04
N PRO A 45 -5.01 -10.68 11.97
CA PRO A 45 -4.48 -10.77 10.61
C PRO A 45 -3.82 -9.44 10.16
N ALA A 46 -2.82 -9.51 9.28
CA ALA A 46 -1.99 -8.36 8.90
C ALA A 46 -2.79 -7.17 8.34
N ASP A 47 -3.77 -7.46 7.47
CA ASP A 47 -4.52 -6.44 6.73
C ASP A 47 -5.89 -6.14 7.38
N THR A 48 -5.93 -6.02 8.71
CA THR A 48 -7.17 -5.77 9.45
C THR A 48 -7.05 -4.61 10.45
N ALA A 49 -8.20 -4.07 10.85
CA ALA A 49 -8.34 -3.00 11.84
C ALA A 49 -7.61 -3.30 13.16
N GLY A 50 -7.68 -4.54 13.64
CA GLY A 50 -7.01 -4.98 14.86
C GLY A 50 -5.49 -4.89 14.79
N ARG A 51 -4.91 -4.97 13.57
CA ARG A 51 -3.47 -4.81 13.35
C ARG A 51 -3.02 -3.36 13.32
N LEU A 52 -3.93 -2.45 12.95
CA LEU A 52 -3.67 -1.01 12.83
C LEU A 52 -3.96 -0.23 14.11
N MET A 53 -4.76 -0.79 15.02
CA MET A 53 -5.20 -0.07 16.22
C MET A 53 -4.08 0.19 17.21
N ASP A 54 -4.23 1.25 17.99
CA ASP A 54 -3.50 1.47 19.24
C ASP A 54 -4.34 0.89 20.39
N PRO A 55 -3.89 -0.17 21.06
CA PRO A 55 -4.63 -0.80 22.16
C PRO A 55 -4.57 0.01 23.47
N LYS A 56 -3.71 1.06 23.54
CA LYS A 56 -3.61 1.96 24.69
C LYS A 56 -4.68 3.05 24.71
N ALA A 57 -5.63 3.00 23.79
CA ALA A 57 -6.69 3.98 23.72
C ALA A 57 -7.44 4.07 25.07
N GLN A 58 -7.43 5.25 25.65
CA GLN A 58 -8.12 5.50 26.91
C GLN A 58 -9.61 5.70 26.67
N SER A 59 -10.42 5.01 27.48
CA SER A 59 -11.85 5.26 27.57
C SER A 59 -12.19 5.99 28.86
N PHE A 60 -13.21 6.83 28.78
CA PHE A 60 -13.68 7.63 29.91
C PHE A 60 -15.16 7.33 30.16
N ARG A 61 -15.54 7.20 31.43
CA ARG A 61 -16.95 7.00 31.76
C ARG A 61 -17.74 8.30 31.50
N GLU A 62 -18.90 8.20 30.86
CA GLU A 62 -19.78 9.36 30.60
C GLU A 62 -20.13 10.15 31.86
N LYS A 63 -20.25 9.43 32.99
CA LYS A 63 -20.60 10.02 34.31
C LYS A 63 -19.46 10.79 34.95
N SER A 64 -18.20 10.59 34.48
CA SER A 64 -17.04 11.29 35.01
C SER A 64 -17.10 12.78 34.71
N THR A 65 -16.47 13.56 35.59
CA THR A 65 -16.35 15.02 35.40
C THR A 65 -15.15 15.34 34.50
N VAL A 66 -15.18 16.50 33.90
CA VAL A 66 -14.08 17.05 33.08
C VAL A 66 -12.78 17.07 33.91
N GLY A 67 -12.83 17.49 35.20
CA GLY A 67 -11.66 17.50 36.06
C GLY A 67 -11.04 16.12 36.29
N GLN A 68 -11.88 15.07 36.44
CA GLN A 68 -11.42 13.70 36.58
C GLN A 68 -10.76 13.21 35.28
N ALA A 69 -11.37 13.50 34.12
CA ALA A 69 -10.81 13.14 32.83
C ALA A 69 -9.45 13.81 32.59
N LEU A 70 -9.33 15.12 32.87
CA LEU A 70 -8.08 15.85 32.71
C LEU A 70 -6.97 15.34 33.64
N THR A 71 -7.33 14.89 34.84
CA THR A 71 -6.36 14.30 35.80
C THR A 71 -5.83 12.96 35.22
N LEU A 72 -6.72 12.06 34.82
CA LEU A 72 -6.34 10.78 34.17
C LEU A 72 -5.46 11.00 32.93
N MET A 73 -5.80 12.02 32.13
CA MET A 73 -5.01 12.35 30.93
C MET A 73 -3.59 12.83 31.30
N ARG A 74 -3.45 13.63 32.36
CA ARG A 74 -2.13 14.08 32.84
C ARG A 74 -1.29 12.94 33.40
N GLU A 75 -1.91 12.01 34.10
CA GLU A 75 -1.25 10.80 34.61
C GLU A 75 -0.79 9.85 33.49
N ALA A 76 -1.58 9.74 32.44
CA ALA A 76 -1.24 8.91 31.27
C ALA A 76 -0.09 9.48 30.41
N GLY A 77 0.15 10.77 30.45
CA GLY A 77 1.29 11.45 29.84
C GLY A 77 1.17 11.59 28.32
N GLN A 78 1.62 10.61 27.56
CA GLN A 78 1.62 10.64 26.08
C GLN A 78 0.56 9.72 25.49
N GLY A 79 0.07 10.05 24.28
CA GLY A 79 -0.85 9.20 23.53
C GLY A 79 -2.31 9.65 23.54
N ILE A 80 -2.57 10.87 24.02
CA ILE A 80 -3.93 11.43 24.04
C ILE A 80 -4.23 11.98 22.63
N GLY A 81 -5.18 11.36 21.97
CA GLY A 81 -5.68 11.84 20.67
C GLY A 81 -6.47 13.14 20.80
N THR A 82 -6.99 13.63 19.68
CA THR A 82 -7.85 14.82 19.61
C THR A 82 -9.28 14.59 20.15
N GLU A 83 -9.63 13.34 20.43
CA GLU A 83 -10.95 12.90 20.85
C GLU A 83 -10.86 11.96 22.07
N LEU A 84 -11.83 12.08 22.96
CA LEU A 84 -12.03 11.17 24.09
C LEU A 84 -13.19 10.23 23.77
N PHE A 85 -13.00 8.94 23.96
CA PHE A 85 -14.04 7.94 23.79
C PHE A 85 -14.76 7.68 25.11
N LEU A 86 -16.09 7.81 25.08
CA LEU A 86 -16.93 7.69 26.25
C LEU A 86 -17.58 6.30 26.30
N VAL A 87 -17.57 5.71 27.49
CA VAL A 87 -18.11 4.37 27.72
C VAL A 87 -19.18 4.41 28.84
N ASP A 88 -20.09 3.45 28.79
CA ASP A 88 -21.05 3.20 29.85
C ASP A 88 -20.40 2.50 31.08
N ASP A 89 -21.22 2.10 32.04
CA ASP A 89 -20.76 1.39 33.25
C ASP A 89 -20.29 -0.04 32.92
N GLU A 90 -20.75 -0.63 31.82
CA GLU A 90 -20.37 -1.95 31.30
C GLU A 90 -19.14 -1.91 30.41
N GLY A 91 -18.62 -0.72 30.12
CA GLY A 91 -17.43 -0.49 29.27
C GLY A 91 -17.74 -0.48 27.77
N ARG A 92 -19.01 -0.38 27.37
CA ARG A 92 -19.39 -0.26 25.96
C ARG A 92 -19.24 1.17 25.48
N LEU A 93 -18.76 1.31 24.26
CA LEU A 93 -18.55 2.59 23.63
C LEU A 93 -19.90 3.25 23.27
N THR A 94 -20.19 4.42 23.85
CA THR A 94 -21.47 5.10 23.66
C THR A 94 -21.37 6.41 22.89
N ALA A 95 -20.29 7.18 23.11
CA ALA A 95 -20.13 8.49 22.53
C ALA A 95 -18.65 8.88 22.42
N ARG A 96 -18.42 10.06 21.84
CA ARG A 96 -17.11 10.73 21.85
C ARG A 96 -17.23 12.15 22.37
N ALA A 97 -16.13 12.74 22.86
CA ALA A 97 -16.03 14.15 23.17
C ALA A 97 -14.75 14.71 22.54
N LEU A 98 -14.78 15.94 22.04
CA LEU A 98 -13.58 16.58 21.50
C LEU A 98 -12.71 17.09 22.66
N LEU A 99 -11.40 16.85 22.58
CA LEU A 99 -10.46 17.31 23.58
C LEU A 99 -10.52 18.83 23.79
N GLN A 100 -10.69 19.60 22.71
CA GLN A 100 -10.84 21.05 22.79
C GLN A 100 -12.05 21.49 23.62
N ASP A 101 -13.19 20.81 23.47
CA ASP A 101 -14.40 21.12 24.24
C ASP A 101 -14.18 20.79 25.74
N VAL A 102 -13.52 19.67 26.02
CA VAL A 102 -13.17 19.24 27.37
C VAL A 102 -12.17 20.21 28.03
N ALA A 103 -11.19 20.72 27.27
CA ALA A 103 -10.15 21.60 27.78
C ALA A 103 -10.67 22.96 28.25
N ILE A 104 -11.75 23.46 27.64
CA ILE A 104 -12.36 24.78 27.97
C ILE A 104 -13.57 24.67 28.89
N ALA A 105 -14.07 23.48 29.15
CA ALA A 105 -15.25 23.26 29.98
C ALA A 105 -14.95 23.36 31.48
N ASP A 106 -15.99 23.67 32.27
CA ASP A 106 -15.88 23.67 33.72
C ASP A 106 -15.51 22.29 34.27
N SER A 107 -14.55 22.24 35.20
CA SER A 107 -14.02 21.00 35.78
C SER A 107 -15.07 20.12 36.46
N ARG A 108 -16.18 20.70 36.92
CA ARG A 108 -17.30 20.01 37.58
C ARG A 108 -18.34 19.48 36.56
N MET A 109 -18.27 19.91 35.29
CA MET A 109 -19.17 19.46 34.24
C MET A 109 -18.96 17.97 33.97
N LYS A 110 -20.05 17.23 33.75
CA LYS A 110 -19.98 15.82 33.37
C LYS A 110 -19.64 15.69 31.87
N LEU A 111 -18.84 14.70 31.50
CA LEU A 111 -18.48 14.41 30.11
C LEU A 111 -19.69 14.13 29.22
N SER A 112 -20.78 13.58 29.78
CA SER A 112 -22.03 13.35 29.08
C SER A 112 -22.67 14.63 28.47
N ARG A 113 -22.35 15.82 28.99
CA ARG A 113 -22.80 17.11 28.42
C ARG A 113 -21.99 17.54 27.19
N LEU A 114 -20.79 17.01 27.05
CA LEU A 114 -19.89 17.27 25.92
C LEU A 114 -19.91 16.12 24.91
N SER A 115 -20.77 15.11 25.15
CA SER A 115 -20.87 13.93 24.32
C SER A 115 -21.40 14.27 22.93
N ARG A 116 -20.76 13.69 21.93
CA ARG A 116 -21.16 13.71 20.53
C ARG A 116 -21.39 12.29 20.02
N PRO A 117 -22.30 12.06 19.08
CA PRO A 117 -22.52 10.74 18.52
C PRO A 117 -21.24 10.21 17.88
N LEU A 118 -21.07 8.90 17.92
CA LEU A 118 -20.01 8.21 17.20
C LEU A 118 -20.27 8.32 15.70
N THR A 119 -19.25 8.63 14.93
CA THR A 119 -19.35 8.73 13.47
C THR A 119 -19.31 7.36 12.82
N ALA A 120 -18.43 6.48 13.31
CA ALA A 120 -18.29 5.10 12.87
C ALA A 120 -17.54 4.30 13.95
N THR A 121 -17.69 2.98 13.93
CA THR A 121 -16.92 2.00 14.71
C THR A 121 -16.59 0.82 13.81
N VAL A 122 -15.50 0.12 14.08
CA VAL A 122 -15.10 -1.08 13.33
C VAL A 122 -14.79 -2.24 14.28
N GLN A 123 -14.87 -3.45 13.75
CA GLN A 123 -14.42 -4.66 14.45
C GLN A 123 -12.95 -4.96 14.15
N PRO A 124 -12.24 -5.72 15.01
CA PRO A 124 -10.83 -6.06 14.80
C PRO A 124 -10.55 -6.78 13.48
N ILE A 125 -11.52 -7.53 12.97
CA ILE A 125 -11.41 -8.30 11.72
C ILE A 125 -11.75 -7.48 10.46
N THR A 126 -12.24 -6.24 10.62
CA THR A 126 -12.58 -5.36 9.48
C THR A 126 -11.36 -5.18 8.58
N PRO A 127 -11.47 -5.40 7.25
CA PRO A 127 -10.37 -5.23 6.33
C PRO A 127 -9.85 -3.78 6.30
N GLN A 128 -8.54 -3.62 6.14
CA GLN A 128 -7.89 -2.30 6.07
C GLN A 128 -8.50 -1.40 4.98
N GLN A 129 -8.95 -1.96 3.86
CA GLN A 129 -9.59 -1.19 2.79
C GLN A 129 -10.90 -0.54 3.26
N GLU A 130 -11.74 -1.28 4.00
CA GLU A 130 -12.98 -0.75 4.55
C GLU A 130 -12.70 0.32 5.62
N VAL A 131 -11.67 0.12 6.44
CA VAL A 131 -11.20 1.13 7.39
C VAL A 131 -10.82 2.42 6.66
N ALA A 132 -10.11 2.31 5.54
CA ALA A 132 -9.73 3.45 4.72
C ALA A 132 -10.93 4.19 4.11
N GLU A 133 -11.92 3.46 3.59
CA GLU A 133 -13.16 4.04 3.06
C GLU A 133 -13.95 4.81 4.14
N LEU A 134 -13.93 4.31 5.38
CA LEU A 134 -14.57 5.01 6.51
C LEU A 134 -13.87 6.31 6.87
N PHE A 135 -12.54 6.36 6.85
CA PHE A 135 -11.79 7.60 7.07
C PHE A 135 -12.10 8.65 5.99
N GLU A 136 -12.11 8.25 4.72
CA GLU A 136 -12.39 9.14 3.59
C GLU A 136 -13.85 9.63 3.57
N SER A 137 -14.82 8.72 3.79
CA SER A 137 -16.25 9.05 3.67
C SER A 137 -16.81 9.79 4.87
N ARG A 138 -16.20 9.67 6.04
CA ARG A 138 -16.70 10.20 7.31
C ARG A 138 -15.87 11.33 7.90
N GLU A 139 -14.72 11.66 7.27
CA GLU A 139 -13.81 12.71 7.72
C GLU A 139 -13.47 12.61 9.22
N VAL A 140 -13.16 11.40 9.69
CA VAL A 140 -12.83 11.13 11.08
C VAL A 140 -11.32 11.16 11.29
N ALA A 141 -10.84 11.73 12.40
CA ALA A 141 -9.42 11.72 12.75
C ALA A 141 -9.00 10.40 13.44
N ASN A 142 -9.94 9.76 14.12
CA ASN A 142 -9.73 8.53 14.87
C ASN A 142 -10.93 7.60 14.71
N LEU A 143 -10.66 6.31 14.46
CA LEU A 143 -11.69 5.30 14.31
C LEU A 143 -11.61 4.30 15.46
N PRO A 144 -12.60 4.23 16.37
CA PRO A 144 -12.60 3.31 17.47
C PRO A 144 -12.86 1.87 16.99
N VAL A 145 -12.11 0.93 17.56
CA VAL A 145 -12.26 -0.51 17.36
C VAL A 145 -12.96 -1.12 18.56
N THR A 146 -14.06 -1.83 18.31
CA THR A 146 -14.86 -2.45 19.36
C THR A 146 -14.91 -3.97 19.19
N ASP A 147 -15.02 -4.67 20.31
CA ASP A 147 -15.32 -6.11 20.29
C ASP A 147 -16.79 -6.38 19.92
N LEU A 148 -17.18 -7.66 19.93
CA LEU A 148 -18.55 -8.08 19.63
C LEU A 148 -19.58 -7.59 20.66
N ASP A 149 -19.14 -7.28 21.89
CA ASP A 149 -19.97 -6.75 22.95
C ASP A 149 -20.06 -5.21 22.91
N GLY A 150 -19.40 -4.57 21.95
CA GLY A 150 -19.36 -3.12 21.78
C GLY A 150 -18.36 -2.41 22.72
N ARG A 151 -17.45 -3.13 23.38
CA ARG A 151 -16.44 -2.55 24.25
C ARG A 151 -15.28 -2.01 23.42
N LEU A 152 -14.76 -0.86 23.81
CA LEU A 152 -13.59 -0.27 23.17
C LEU A 152 -12.34 -1.11 23.48
N ILE A 153 -11.66 -1.60 22.43
CA ILE A 153 -10.43 -2.38 22.54
C ILE A 153 -9.22 -1.67 21.93
N GLY A 154 -9.43 -0.64 21.14
CA GLY A 154 -8.37 0.16 20.56
C GLY A 154 -8.91 1.29 19.70
N VAL A 155 -8.00 2.12 19.18
CA VAL A 155 -8.33 3.22 18.28
C VAL A 155 -7.33 3.26 17.13
N ILE A 156 -7.82 3.44 15.92
CA ILE A 156 -6.98 3.60 14.73
C ILE A 156 -6.87 5.10 14.44
N PRO A 157 -5.69 5.72 14.57
CA PRO A 157 -5.48 7.08 14.10
C PRO A 157 -5.29 7.10 12.58
N GLU A 158 -5.70 8.18 11.91
CA GLU A 158 -5.53 8.37 10.46
C GLU A 158 -4.08 8.16 10.01
N THR A 159 -3.12 8.59 10.82
CA THR A 159 -1.68 8.42 10.54
C THR A 159 -1.25 6.95 10.40
N ALA A 160 -1.88 6.03 11.15
CA ALA A 160 -1.59 4.60 11.03
C ALA A 160 -2.01 4.07 9.66
N LEU A 161 -3.16 4.53 9.16
CA LEU A 161 -3.67 4.17 7.84
C LEU A 161 -2.79 4.70 6.71
N LEU A 162 -2.37 5.97 6.77
CA LEU A 162 -1.47 6.56 5.78
C LEU A 162 -0.16 5.77 5.66
N HIS A 163 0.42 5.37 6.79
CA HIS A 163 1.63 4.54 6.78
C HIS A 163 1.40 3.15 6.18
N ALA A 164 0.26 2.53 6.47
CA ALA A 164 -0.08 1.22 5.91
C ALA A 164 -0.29 1.32 4.38
N ALA A 165 -1.02 2.31 3.91
CA ALA A 165 -1.25 2.54 2.48
C ALA A 165 0.06 2.79 1.70
N GLN A 166 1.02 3.54 2.27
CA GLN A 166 2.34 3.73 1.66
C GLN A 166 3.13 2.42 1.55
N GLN A 167 3.03 1.54 2.55
CA GLN A 167 3.70 0.24 2.52
C GLN A 167 3.09 -0.68 1.46
N ASP A 168 1.76 -0.72 1.35
CA ASP A 168 1.07 -1.52 0.35
C ASP A 168 1.44 -1.08 -1.08
N ALA A 169 1.42 0.24 -1.35
CA ALA A 169 1.82 0.77 -2.64
C ALA A 169 3.26 0.39 -3.02
N THR A 170 4.19 0.42 -2.07
CA THR A 170 5.59 0.03 -2.30
C THR A 170 5.71 -1.48 -2.54
N ALA A 171 4.98 -2.30 -1.77
CA ALA A 171 4.97 -3.75 -1.92
C ALA A 171 4.36 -4.17 -3.27
N ASP A 172 3.33 -3.48 -3.73
CA ASP A 172 2.70 -3.73 -5.01
C ASP A 172 3.66 -3.43 -6.18
N MET A 173 4.41 -2.33 -6.12
CA MET A 173 5.47 -2.03 -7.10
C MET A 173 6.52 -3.15 -7.17
N GLN A 174 6.93 -3.73 -6.04
CA GLN A 174 7.88 -4.84 -6.02
C GLN A 174 7.30 -6.10 -6.69
N THR A 175 6.07 -6.46 -6.38
CA THR A 175 5.43 -7.68 -6.94
C THR A 175 5.26 -7.61 -8.45
N MET A 176 5.07 -6.43 -9.02
CA MET A 176 4.93 -6.24 -10.47
C MET A 176 6.16 -6.59 -11.28
N VAL A 177 7.33 -6.34 -10.73
CA VAL A 177 8.61 -6.72 -11.36
C VAL A 177 9.08 -8.10 -10.92
N GLY A 178 8.19 -8.86 -10.25
CA GLY A 178 8.48 -10.23 -9.79
C GLY A 178 9.36 -10.31 -8.54
N ALA A 179 9.54 -9.19 -7.81
CA ALA A 179 10.16 -9.21 -6.50
C ALA A 179 9.10 -9.52 -5.42
N SER A 180 9.50 -10.18 -4.35
CA SER A 180 8.60 -10.50 -3.24
C SER A 180 8.39 -9.31 -2.32
N ARG A 181 7.18 -9.13 -1.77
CA ARG A 181 6.88 -8.16 -0.70
C ARG A 181 7.79 -8.33 0.52
N ASP A 182 8.24 -9.56 0.78
CA ASP A 182 9.10 -9.88 1.92
C ASP A 182 10.58 -9.58 1.64
N GLU A 183 10.95 -9.30 0.38
CA GLU A 183 12.34 -9.07 -0.01
C GLU A 183 12.78 -7.64 0.30
N ARG A 184 13.96 -7.51 0.91
CA ARG A 184 14.58 -6.25 1.29
C ARG A 184 15.94 -6.10 0.63
N ALA A 185 16.43 -4.86 0.59
CA ALA A 185 17.74 -4.55 0.00
C ALA A 185 18.91 -5.38 0.58
N LEU A 186 18.81 -5.78 1.84
CA LEU A 186 19.82 -6.58 2.54
C LEU A 186 19.38 -8.03 2.80
N SER A 187 18.35 -8.54 2.12
CA SER A 187 17.95 -9.95 2.18
C SER A 187 19.08 -10.85 1.68
N SER A 188 19.17 -12.08 2.21
CA SER A 188 20.20 -13.02 1.74
C SER A 188 19.99 -13.33 0.25
N PRO A 189 21.09 -13.48 -0.53
CA PRO A 189 21.01 -13.76 -1.98
C PRO A 189 20.19 -15.02 -2.30
N PHE A 190 20.31 -16.05 -1.50
CA PHE A 190 19.58 -17.30 -1.70
C PHE A 190 18.06 -17.12 -1.52
N PHE A 191 17.64 -16.32 -0.54
CA PHE A 191 16.24 -15.97 -0.34
C PHE A 191 15.69 -15.17 -1.55
N ALA A 192 16.43 -14.16 -2.00
CA ALA A 192 16.05 -13.36 -3.16
C ALA A 192 15.90 -14.22 -4.43
N VAL A 193 16.88 -15.09 -4.73
CA VAL A 193 16.83 -16.01 -5.87
C VAL A 193 15.59 -16.90 -5.81
N ARG A 194 15.35 -17.54 -4.65
CA ARG A 194 14.19 -18.44 -4.49
C ARG A 194 12.85 -17.73 -4.72
N LYS A 195 12.76 -16.48 -4.31
CA LYS A 195 11.51 -15.67 -4.46
C LYS A 195 11.30 -15.16 -5.88
N ARG A 196 12.37 -14.76 -6.57
CA ARG A 196 12.31 -14.21 -7.95
C ARG A 196 12.27 -15.29 -9.04
N MET A 197 12.81 -16.49 -8.76
CA MET A 197 12.95 -17.55 -9.75
C MET A 197 11.64 -17.93 -10.46
N PRO A 198 10.49 -18.10 -9.79
CA PRO A 198 9.24 -18.44 -10.49
C PRO A 198 8.87 -17.41 -11.56
N TRP A 199 8.99 -16.11 -11.26
CA TRP A 199 8.72 -15.04 -12.19
C TRP A 199 9.69 -15.03 -13.38
N LEU A 200 10.98 -15.21 -13.11
CA LEU A 200 12.01 -15.29 -14.15
C LEU A 200 11.79 -16.48 -15.09
N GLN A 201 11.32 -17.62 -14.57
CA GLN A 201 10.97 -18.77 -15.41
C GLN A 201 9.76 -18.50 -16.31
N ILE A 202 8.73 -17.82 -15.82
CA ILE A 202 7.58 -17.40 -16.63
C ILE A 202 8.05 -16.44 -17.73
N ASN A 203 8.89 -15.46 -17.39
CA ASN A 203 9.45 -14.54 -18.39
C ASN A 203 10.33 -15.24 -19.41
N LEU A 204 11.10 -16.24 -19.01
CA LEU A 204 11.90 -17.05 -19.92
C LEU A 204 10.99 -17.83 -20.89
N LEU A 205 9.92 -18.43 -20.39
CA LEU A 205 8.95 -19.13 -21.24
C LEU A 205 8.31 -18.20 -22.28
N THR A 206 7.89 -17.00 -21.87
CA THR A 206 7.34 -16.00 -22.81
C THR A 206 8.37 -15.51 -23.83
N ALA A 207 9.64 -15.38 -23.42
CA ALA A 207 10.74 -15.07 -24.34
C ALA A 207 10.96 -16.18 -25.38
N PHE A 208 10.89 -17.44 -24.99
CA PHE A 208 10.95 -18.57 -25.93
C PHE A 208 9.76 -18.58 -26.89
N MET A 209 8.56 -18.25 -26.42
CA MET A 209 7.40 -18.12 -27.32
C MET A 209 7.63 -17.02 -28.36
N ALA A 210 8.14 -15.85 -27.96
CA ALA A 210 8.50 -14.78 -28.88
C ALA A 210 9.60 -15.21 -29.86
N ALA A 211 10.65 -15.90 -29.38
CA ALA A 211 11.71 -16.42 -30.23
C ALA A 211 11.19 -17.47 -31.26
N ALA A 212 10.22 -18.29 -30.87
CA ALA A 212 9.60 -19.25 -31.79
C ALA A 212 8.87 -18.51 -32.93
N VAL A 213 8.15 -17.41 -32.65
CA VAL A 213 7.51 -16.58 -33.70
C VAL A 213 8.58 -16.02 -34.64
N VAL A 214 9.69 -15.48 -34.13
CA VAL A 214 10.80 -15.02 -34.98
C VAL A 214 11.38 -16.15 -35.82
N GLY A 215 11.48 -17.37 -35.27
CA GLY A 215 11.95 -18.55 -35.98
C GLY A 215 11.09 -18.93 -37.21
N PHE A 216 9.79 -18.70 -37.17
CA PHE A 216 8.93 -18.91 -38.39
C PHE A 216 9.33 -18.00 -39.55
N PHE A 217 9.96 -16.87 -39.31
CA PHE A 217 10.40 -15.90 -40.31
C PHE A 217 11.90 -15.93 -40.56
N GLU A 218 12.63 -16.98 -40.10
CA GLU A 218 14.07 -17.09 -40.20
C GLU A 218 14.58 -16.90 -41.64
N SER A 219 13.94 -17.55 -42.63
CA SER A 219 14.31 -17.41 -44.03
C SER A 219 14.18 -16.00 -44.58
N THR A 220 13.16 -15.28 -44.16
CA THR A 220 12.93 -13.87 -44.53
C THR A 220 13.98 -12.97 -43.86
N ILE A 221 14.26 -13.19 -42.59
CA ILE A 221 15.27 -12.44 -41.84
C ILE A 221 16.67 -12.68 -42.42
N ALA A 222 16.97 -13.93 -42.85
CA ALA A 222 18.24 -14.27 -43.48
C ALA A 222 18.45 -13.52 -44.82
N GLN A 223 17.38 -13.29 -45.56
CA GLN A 223 17.43 -12.50 -46.82
C GLN A 223 17.60 -11.01 -46.54
N PHE A 224 17.05 -10.50 -45.43
CA PHE A 224 17.06 -9.08 -45.05
C PHE A 224 17.67 -8.91 -43.68
N THR A 225 19.00 -9.08 -43.58
CA THR A 225 19.75 -9.00 -42.28
C THR A 225 19.53 -7.70 -41.53
N ALA A 226 19.21 -6.60 -42.19
CA ALA A 226 18.84 -5.34 -41.60
C ALA A 226 17.63 -5.44 -40.64
N LEU A 227 16.70 -6.40 -40.89
CA LEU A 227 15.57 -6.64 -39.98
C LEU A 227 16.05 -7.18 -38.65
N ALA A 228 17.03 -8.08 -38.64
CA ALA A 228 17.62 -8.63 -37.42
C ALA A 228 18.27 -7.52 -36.55
N VAL A 229 18.95 -6.57 -37.20
CA VAL A 229 19.59 -5.42 -36.52
C VAL A 229 18.55 -4.49 -35.88
N LEU A 230 17.36 -4.35 -36.49
CA LEU A 230 16.31 -3.46 -36.02
C LEU A 230 15.36 -4.09 -34.99
N LEU A 231 15.32 -5.43 -34.89
CA LEU A 231 14.48 -6.13 -33.89
C LEU A 231 14.66 -5.63 -32.44
N PRO A 232 15.91 -5.47 -31.92
CA PRO A 232 16.09 -4.97 -30.56
C PRO A 232 15.58 -3.53 -30.36
N VAL A 233 15.59 -2.72 -31.41
CA VAL A 233 15.09 -1.33 -31.37
C VAL A 233 13.59 -1.32 -31.15
N VAL A 234 12.84 -2.13 -31.94
CA VAL A 234 11.38 -2.22 -31.80
C VAL A 234 11.01 -2.85 -30.44
N ALA A 235 11.62 -3.98 -30.10
CA ALA A 235 11.34 -4.68 -28.84
C ALA A 235 11.67 -3.83 -27.60
N GLY A 236 12.79 -3.09 -27.65
CA GLY A 236 13.19 -2.20 -26.56
C GLY A 236 12.22 -1.05 -26.35
N GLN A 237 11.72 -0.46 -27.42
CA GLN A 237 10.77 0.66 -27.31
C GLN A 237 9.39 0.20 -26.84
N SER A 238 8.89 -0.93 -27.32
CA SER A 238 7.62 -1.47 -26.82
C SER A 238 7.67 -1.86 -25.34
N GLY A 239 8.81 -2.43 -24.89
CA GLY A 239 9.04 -2.73 -23.49
C GLY A 239 9.06 -1.48 -22.62
N ASN A 240 9.71 -0.40 -23.07
CA ASN A 240 9.75 0.89 -22.37
C ASN A 240 8.35 1.52 -22.27
N ALA A 241 7.57 1.51 -23.36
CA ALA A 241 6.20 2.02 -23.38
C ALA A 241 5.30 1.25 -22.40
N GLY A 242 5.39 -0.09 -22.42
CA GLY A 242 4.66 -0.93 -21.48
C GLY A 242 5.04 -0.66 -20.01
N ALA A 243 6.33 -0.48 -19.72
CA ALA A 243 6.78 -0.14 -18.38
C ALA A 243 6.27 1.23 -17.90
N GLN A 244 6.21 2.23 -18.80
CA GLN A 244 5.66 3.55 -18.49
C GLN A 244 4.15 3.50 -18.22
N ALA A 245 3.38 2.81 -19.05
CA ALA A 245 1.95 2.62 -18.87
C ALA A 245 1.64 1.90 -17.56
N LEU A 246 2.42 0.85 -17.23
CA LEU A 246 2.34 0.13 -15.97
C LEU A 246 2.59 1.05 -14.77
N ALA A 247 3.67 1.83 -14.79
CA ALA A 247 4.05 2.73 -13.69
C ALA A 247 2.96 3.79 -13.41
N VAL A 248 2.38 4.39 -14.46
CA VAL A 248 1.30 5.38 -14.32
C VAL A 248 0.02 4.75 -13.79
N THR A 249 -0.38 3.59 -14.31
CA THR A 249 -1.57 2.87 -13.87
C THR A 249 -1.46 2.48 -12.41
N MET A 250 -0.29 2.02 -12.00
CA MET A 250 -0.06 1.61 -10.61
C MET A 250 -0.06 2.77 -9.63
N ARG A 251 0.55 3.87 -10.02
CA ARG A 251 0.44 5.08 -9.22
C ARG A 251 -1.02 5.49 -9.03
N GLY A 252 -1.80 5.46 -10.11
CA GLY A 252 -3.24 5.77 -10.06
C GLY A 252 -4.02 4.84 -9.13
N LEU A 253 -3.71 3.54 -9.13
CA LEU A 253 -4.31 2.57 -8.20
C LEU A 253 -3.85 2.81 -6.76
N ALA A 254 -2.55 3.03 -6.54
CA ALA A 254 -1.98 3.26 -5.21
C ALA A 254 -2.51 4.55 -4.55
N LEU A 255 -2.72 5.60 -5.35
CA LEU A 255 -3.29 6.86 -4.90
C LEU A 255 -4.83 6.89 -4.94
N ARG A 256 -5.46 5.77 -5.31
CA ARG A 256 -6.92 5.66 -5.48
C ARG A 256 -7.54 6.66 -6.48
N GLU A 257 -6.71 7.23 -7.37
CA GLU A 257 -7.19 8.07 -8.47
C GLU A 257 -8.06 7.28 -9.45
N ILE A 258 -7.82 5.96 -9.56
CA ILE A 258 -8.56 5.01 -10.38
C ILE A 258 -8.93 3.76 -9.57
N THR A 259 -10.02 3.12 -9.97
CA THR A 259 -10.49 1.85 -9.41
C THR A 259 -10.40 0.73 -10.44
N ALA A 260 -10.38 -0.54 -9.99
CA ALA A 260 -10.39 -1.70 -10.88
C ALA A 260 -11.59 -1.71 -11.85
N ARG A 261 -12.70 -1.04 -11.51
CA ARG A 261 -13.87 -0.91 -12.40
C ARG A 261 -13.60 -0.05 -13.63
N GLN A 262 -12.62 0.86 -13.57
CA GLN A 262 -12.29 1.80 -14.64
C GLN A 262 -11.24 1.25 -15.62
N TRP A 263 -10.94 -0.07 -15.57
CA TRP A 263 -9.92 -0.70 -16.38
C TRP A 263 -10.06 -0.41 -17.89
N MET A 264 -11.31 -0.38 -18.43
CA MET A 264 -11.55 -0.06 -19.84
C MET A 264 -11.13 1.37 -20.20
N ALA A 265 -11.46 2.36 -19.35
CA ALA A 265 -11.08 3.75 -19.59
C ALA A 265 -9.56 3.93 -19.56
N VAL A 266 -8.88 3.27 -18.61
CA VAL A 266 -7.42 3.27 -18.52
C VAL A 266 -6.78 2.61 -19.73
N THR A 267 -7.27 1.43 -20.15
CA THR A 267 -6.76 0.72 -21.35
C THR A 267 -6.92 1.58 -22.61
N PHE A 268 -8.07 2.22 -22.77
CA PHE A 268 -8.31 3.07 -23.95
C PHE A 268 -7.40 4.31 -23.94
N LYS A 269 -7.23 4.94 -22.79
CA LYS A 269 -6.31 6.08 -22.60
C LYS A 269 -4.86 5.68 -22.89
N GLU A 270 -4.38 4.57 -22.31
CA GLU A 270 -3.01 4.10 -22.56
C GLU A 270 -2.81 3.66 -24.01
N GLY A 271 -3.82 3.06 -24.66
CA GLY A 271 -3.78 2.76 -26.09
C GLY A 271 -3.65 4.02 -26.96
N GLN A 272 -4.32 5.13 -26.61
CA GLN A 272 -4.14 6.41 -27.32
C GLN A 272 -2.73 6.97 -27.09
N VAL A 273 -2.20 6.91 -25.86
CA VAL A 273 -0.83 7.34 -25.54
C VAL A 273 0.17 6.50 -26.34
N GLY A 274 0.00 5.18 -26.39
CA GLY A 274 0.81 4.28 -27.19
C GLY A 274 0.79 4.65 -28.68
N LEU A 275 -0.38 4.91 -29.25
CA LEU A 275 -0.51 5.32 -30.65
C LEU A 275 0.24 6.64 -30.95
N TYR A 276 0.06 7.65 -30.11
CA TYR A 276 0.76 8.93 -30.31
C TYR A 276 2.28 8.79 -30.15
N ASN A 277 2.74 8.05 -29.14
CA ASN A 277 4.15 7.73 -28.96
C ASN A 277 4.69 6.92 -30.13
N GLY A 278 3.95 5.90 -30.58
CA GLY A 278 4.28 5.08 -31.74
C GLY A 278 4.53 5.92 -33.01
N ILE A 279 3.62 6.86 -33.29
CA ILE A 279 3.76 7.79 -34.43
C ILE A 279 5.01 8.68 -34.27
N ALA A 280 5.20 9.28 -33.09
CA ALA A 280 6.33 10.17 -32.86
C ALA A 280 7.67 9.42 -32.99
N ILE A 281 7.78 8.24 -32.39
CA ILE A 281 8.99 7.40 -32.47
C ILE A 281 9.17 6.83 -33.86
N ALA A 282 8.12 6.46 -34.57
CA ALA A 282 8.20 6.01 -35.96
C ALA A 282 8.84 7.08 -36.86
N ILE A 283 8.49 8.35 -36.70
CA ILE A 283 9.11 9.47 -37.45
C ILE A 283 10.61 9.53 -37.17
N THR A 284 11.00 9.50 -35.90
CA THR A 284 12.43 9.57 -35.51
C THR A 284 13.22 8.37 -36.02
N CYS A 285 12.68 7.15 -35.84
CA CYS A 285 13.29 5.92 -36.33
C CYS A 285 13.39 5.90 -37.86
N SER A 286 12.36 6.38 -38.58
CA SER A 286 12.35 6.48 -40.02
C SER A 286 13.49 7.32 -40.54
N LEU A 287 13.73 8.47 -39.96
CA LEU A 287 14.87 9.34 -40.29
C LEU A 287 16.21 8.62 -40.08
N GLY A 288 16.40 7.99 -38.92
CA GLY A 288 17.61 7.24 -38.60
C GLY A 288 17.84 6.06 -39.58
N VAL A 289 16.82 5.27 -39.86
CA VAL A 289 16.92 4.11 -40.77
C VAL A 289 17.15 4.58 -42.22
N TYR A 290 16.53 5.67 -42.65
CA TYR A 290 16.78 6.24 -43.96
C TYR A 290 18.21 6.67 -44.17
N PHE A 291 18.78 7.44 -43.20
CA PHE A 291 20.17 7.86 -43.24
C PHE A 291 21.18 6.70 -43.22
N TRP A 292 20.83 5.62 -42.48
CA TRP A 292 21.69 4.45 -42.38
C TRP A 292 21.62 3.52 -43.59
N SER A 293 20.42 3.24 -44.13
CA SER A 293 20.21 2.19 -45.15
C SER A 293 19.90 2.74 -46.53
N GLY A 294 19.44 3.98 -46.67
CA GLY A 294 18.94 4.52 -47.94
C GLY A 294 17.70 3.83 -48.48
N SER A 295 17.08 2.90 -47.76
CA SER A 295 16.01 2.04 -48.22
C SER A 295 14.63 2.50 -47.74
N TYR A 296 13.77 2.95 -48.65
CA TYR A 296 12.38 3.30 -48.33
C TYR A 296 11.57 2.09 -47.81
N GLY A 297 11.89 0.88 -48.31
CA GLY A 297 11.21 -0.33 -47.83
C GLY A 297 11.47 -0.60 -46.33
N LEU A 298 12.72 -0.47 -45.89
CA LEU A 298 13.05 -0.60 -44.45
C LEU A 298 12.43 0.50 -43.59
N VAL A 299 12.36 1.73 -44.11
CA VAL A 299 11.69 2.85 -43.42
C VAL A 299 10.21 2.51 -43.21
N LEU A 300 9.53 2.00 -44.22
CA LEU A 300 8.12 1.65 -44.14
C LEU A 300 7.88 0.50 -43.14
N VAL A 301 8.71 -0.53 -43.17
CA VAL A 301 8.64 -1.65 -42.22
C VAL A 301 8.85 -1.17 -40.77
N ILE A 302 9.88 -0.36 -40.51
CA ILE A 302 10.16 0.08 -39.14
C ILE A 302 9.08 1.01 -38.63
N SER A 303 8.57 1.94 -39.47
CA SER A 303 7.50 2.86 -39.10
C SER A 303 6.23 2.12 -38.70
N SER A 304 5.78 1.19 -39.52
CA SER A 304 4.60 0.39 -39.22
C SER A 304 4.79 -0.49 -37.99
N SER A 305 5.97 -1.11 -37.84
CA SER A 305 6.30 -1.92 -36.66
C SER A 305 6.29 -1.11 -35.38
N MET A 306 6.82 0.13 -35.37
CA MET A 306 6.81 1.01 -34.21
C MET A 306 5.38 1.41 -33.81
N ILE A 307 4.53 1.75 -34.76
CA ILE A 307 3.14 2.12 -34.46
C ILE A 307 2.34 0.92 -33.90
N LEU A 308 2.57 -0.29 -34.42
CA LEU A 308 1.86 -1.48 -34.00
C LEU A 308 2.38 -2.06 -32.67
N ALA A 309 3.65 -1.81 -32.32
CA ALA A 309 4.29 -2.39 -31.15
C ALA A 309 4.13 -1.54 -29.86
N MET A 310 3.70 -0.29 -30.01
CA MET A 310 3.44 0.64 -28.90
C MET A 310 1.97 0.63 -28.48
#